data_4484947b81aab3522ca43b087951dfb5
#
_entry.id   4484947b81aab3522ca43b087951dfb5
#
_cell.length_a   1.000
_cell.length_b   1.000
_cell.length_c   1.000
_cell.angle_alpha   90.00
_cell.angle_beta   90.00
_cell.angle_gamma   90.00
#
_symmetry.space_group_name_H-M   'P 1'
#
loop_
_entity.id
_entity.type
_entity.pdbx_description
1 polymer ?
#
loop_
_entity_poly.entity_id
_entity_poly.type
_entity_poly.pdbx_seq_one_letter_code
_entity_poly.pdbx_strand_id
1 'polypeptide(L)'
;MKTTREDVRNVAIIAHVDHGKTTLVDELLKQSGVFRANQEVQERVMDSNDIERERGITILSKNTAVYYKGTKINIIDTPGHADFGGEVERVLKMVDGVILVVDAFEGAMPQTKFVLKKALELDLSVIVCINKIDRPEARPDEVIDEVLELLMDLDASDEQLDCPFLYASAKMGHAVLDLNDTPKDMTPLFETILKYIPAPTGDPEAGTQLLISTIDYNEYVGRIGVGKVENGTIRVNQDVMLVNHHDLTKKKKVKVSKLYEFDGLKKVEVTEAGIGSIVAISGIPDIHIGDTLCGDLDNPVSIPFQKISEPTISMNFIVNDSPLAGKEGKYVTSRHLRDRLMRELNTDVSLRVEETDSADCFKVSGRGELHLSVLIENMRREGYEFAVSKAEVIYKEDERGRKLEPMEIAYVDVPDEFSGTVIQLLSERKGELHGMSRASDGSTRLEFEIPARGLIGFRGIFMTSTKGTGILNTEFEDYAPYKGDIEYRKQGSLIAFEAGESVTYGLYSAQERGTLFIGPGEKVYAGMVIGQNGKAEDIELNVCKTKHLTNTRTSSSDEALRLTPPRILSLEQALDFIDKDELLEVTPVSLRIRKKELDSRLRKRAAMK
;
A
#
# COMPACT_ATOMS: atom_id res chain seq x y z
N MET A 1 -17.57 -31.72 19.82
CA MET A 1 -18.77 -31.51 18.96
C MET A 1 -18.78 -30.05 18.55
N LYS A 2 -18.85 -29.76 17.24
CA LYS A 2 -18.86 -28.35 16.81
C LYS A 2 -20.07 -27.61 17.37
N THR A 3 -19.84 -26.44 17.95
CA THR A 3 -20.86 -25.52 18.47
C THR A 3 -20.74 -24.18 17.75
N THR A 4 -21.87 -23.49 17.61
CA THR A 4 -21.95 -22.16 17.04
C THR A 4 -21.95 -21.11 18.15
N ARG A 5 -21.17 -20.06 18.04
CA ARG A 5 -21.11 -18.98 19.02
C ARG A 5 -21.91 -17.78 18.55
N GLU A 6 -23.19 -17.74 18.88
CA GLU A 6 -24.17 -16.76 18.40
C GLU A 6 -23.91 -15.31 18.86
N ASP A 7 -23.15 -15.11 19.93
CA ASP A 7 -22.84 -13.79 20.52
C ASP A 7 -21.65 -13.08 19.87
N VAL A 8 -21.11 -13.61 18.74
CA VAL A 8 -19.98 -13.03 18.01
C VAL A 8 -20.25 -13.03 16.52
N ARG A 9 -19.80 -11.97 15.83
CA ARG A 9 -19.70 -11.88 14.37
C ARG A 9 -18.35 -11.30 14.01
N ASN A 10 -17.71 -11.80 12.96
CA ASN A 10 -16.43 -11.33 12.46
C ASN A 10 -16.59 -10.87 11.02
N VAL A 11 -16.39 -9.60 10.73
CA VAL A 11 -16.56 -9.03 9.40
C VAL A 11 -15.34 -8.23 8.98
N ALA A 12 -14.98 -8.30 7.70
CA ALA A 12 -14.03 -7.39 7.09
C ALA A 12 -14.76 -6.37 6.21
N ILE A 13 -14.24 -5.15 6.14
CA ILE A 13 -14.80 -4.13 5.26
C ILE A 13 -13.87 -3.96 4.06
N ILE A 14 -14.42 -4.17 2.88
CA ILE A 14 -13.77 -4.06 1.57
C ILE A 14 -14.34 -2.85 0.86
N ALA A 15 -13.50 -1.98 0.34
CA ALA A 15 -13.92 -0.83 -0.46
C ALA A 15 -12.79 -0.37 -1.37
N HIS A 16 -13.17 0.26 -2.48
CA HIS A 16 -12.23 1.09 -3.22
C HIS A 16 -11.81 2.33 -2.41
N VAL A 17 -10.69 2.93 -2.79
CA VAL A 17 -10.24 4.22 -2.23
C VAL A 17 -11.37 5.26 -2.40
N ASP A 18 -11.60 6.05 -1.39
CA ASP A 18 -12.64 7.09 -1.33
C ASP A 18 -14.11 6.62 -1.39
N HIS A 19 -14.43 5.33 -1.46
CA HIS A 19 -15.83 4.85 -1.37
C HIS A 19 -16.47 5.04 0.02
N GLY A 20 -15.70 5.53 1.00
CA GLY A 20 -16.20 5.92 2.32
C GLY A 20 -16.12 4.83 3.37
N LYS A 21 -15.22 3.84 3.20
CA LYS A 21 -14.95 2.76 4.15
C LYS A 21 -14.70 3.27 5.57
N THR A 22 -13.71 4.14 5.76
CA THR A 22 -13.33 4.69 7.07
C THR A 22 -14.48 5.48 7.70
N THR A 23 -15.22 6.26 6.91
CA THR A 23 -16.39 7.01 7.39
C THR A 23 -17.51 6.07 7.88
N LEU A 24 -17.72 4.95 7.17
CA LEU A 24 -18.70 3.94 7.57
C LEU A 24 -18.32 3.29 8.90
N VAL A 25 -17.06 2.92 9.07
CA VAL A 25 -16.56 2.34 10.34
C VAL A 25 -16.68 3.35 11.48
N ASP A 26 -16.33 4.60 11.25
CA ASP A 26 -16.48 5.67 12.24
C ASP A 26 -17.93 5.82 12.72
N GLU A 27 -18.89 5.75 11.78
CA GLU A 27 -20.32 5.82 12.14
C GLU A 27 -20.80 4.58 12.90
N LEU A 28 -20.36 3.39 12.53
CA LEU A 28 -20.66 2.17 13.30
C LEU A 28 -20.12 2.28 14.73
N LEU A 29 -18.89 2.77 14.91
CA LEU A 29 -18.29 3.01 16.22
C LEU A 29 -19.06 4.05 17.03
N LYS A 30 -19.48 5.15 16.43
CA LYS A 30 -20.26 6.20 17.12
C LYS A 30 -21.62 5.68 17.58
N GLN A 31 -22.34 4.99 16.70
CA GLN A 31 -23.71 4.57 16.99
C GLN A 31 -23.81 3.30 17.87
N SER A 32 -22.72 2.53 17.96
CA SER A 32 -22.63 1.40 18.91
C SER A 32 -22.38 1.82 20.37
N GLY A 33 -22.19 3.13 20.64
CA GLY A 33 -21.97 3.65 22.00
C GLY A 33 -20.54 3.46 22.54
N VAL A 34 -19.58 3.12 21.68
CA VAL A 34 -18.17 2.99 22.07
C VAL A 34 -17.58 4.33 22.54
N PHE A 35 -18.07 5.44 22.01
CA PHE A 35 -17.67 6.78 22.41
C PHE A 35 -18.63 7.37 23.44
N ARG A 36 -18.11 8.11 24.44
CA ARG A 36 -18.94 8.85 25.39
C ARG A 36 -19.64 10.02 24.69
N ALA A 37 -20.86 10.33 25.07
CA ALA A 37 -21.71 11.37 24.46
C ALA A 37 -21.07 12.77 24.33
N ASN A 38 -20.01 13.08 25.09
CA ASN A 38 -19.32 14.38 25.09
C ASN A 38 -17.87 14.29 24.59
N GLN A 39 -17.48 13.18 23.96
CA GLN A 39 -16.14 13.02 23.43
C GLN A 39 -16.11 13.57 21.99
N GLU A 40 -15.37 14.65 21.74
CA GLU A 40 -15.05 15.08 20.39
C GLU A 40 -14.20 13.98 19.72
N VAL A 41 -14.77 13.32 18.76
CA VAL A 41 -14.11 12.27 17.96
C VAL A 41 -13.57 12.94 16.72
N GLN A 42 -12.26 12.89 16.51
CA GLN A 42 -11.67 13.31 15.24
C GLN A 42 -12.24 12.45 14.12
N GLU A 43 -12.50 13.03 12.97
CA GLU A 43 -12.86 12.27 11.77
C GLU A 43 -11.73 11.30 11.40
N ARG A 44 -12.08 10.15 10.82
CA ARG A 44 -11.15 9.08 10.45
C ARG A 44 -10.35 8.51 11.64
N VAL A 45 -11.08 8.11 12.68
CA VAL A 45 -10.48 7.57 13.91
C VAL A 45 -9.64 6.32 13.65
N MET A 46 -9.99 5.54 12.63
CA MET A 46 -9.25 4.35 12.22
C MET A 46 -7.93 4.68 11.50
N ASP A 47 -7.83 5.83 10.82
CA ASP A 47 -6.61 6.24 10.12
C ASP A 47 -5.62 6.85 11.12
N SER A 48 -4.87 6.01 11.83
CA SER A 48 -3.92 6.46 12.86
C SER A 48 -2.60 7.01 12.29
N ASN A 49 -2.30 6.72 11.02
CA ASN A 49 -1.10 7.19 10.33
C ASN A 49 -1.42 8.45 9.51
N ASP A 50 -0.61 9.49 9.64
CA ASP A 50 -0.77 10.74 8.88
C ASP A 50 -0.71 10.50 7.36
N ILE A 51 0.07 9.51 6.90
CA ILE A 51 0.15 9.14 5.49
C ILE A 51 -1.17 8.53 5.00
N GLU A 52 -1.83 7.68 5.80
CA GLU A 52 -3.15 7.14 5.47
C GLU A 52 -4.18 8.26 5.30
N ARG A 53 -4.17 9.24 6.23
CA ARG A 53 -5.08 10.40 6.16
C ARG A 53 -4.84 11.28 4.95
N GLU A 54 -3.57 11.56 4.63
CA GLU A 54 -3.19 12.42 3.50
C GLU A 54 -3.48 11.77 2.15
N ARG A 55 -3.25 10.45 2.05
CA ARG A 55 -3.45 9.70 0.80
C ARG A 55 -4.86 9.14 0.65
N GLY A 56 -5.67 9.14 1.71
CA GLY A 56 -7.01 8.56 1.72
C GLY A 56 -7.04 7.03 1.62
N ILE A 57 -5.90 6.34 1.84
CA ILE A 57 -5.78 4.88 1.71
C ILE A 57 -5.51 4.23 3.06
N THR A 58 -6.09 3.05 3.30
CA THR A 58 -5.68 2.19 4.42
C THR A 58 -4.44 1.41 4.01
N ILE A 59 -3.39 1.52 4.82
CA ILE A 59 -2.10 0.84 4.59
C ILE A 59 -2.02 -0.43 5.44
N LEU A 60 -2.39 -0.32 6.73
CA LEU A 60 -2.37 -1.41 7.69
C LEU A 60 -3.79 -1.78 8.11
N SER A 61 -4.06 -3.07 8.17
CA SER A 61 -5.32 -3.59 8.70
C SER A 61 -5.47 -3.25 10.19
N LYS A 62 -6.67 -2.85 10.60
CA LYS A 62 -6.98 -2.50 11.97
C LYS A 62 -8.18 -3.27 12.46
N ASN A 63 -8.08 -3.75 13.70
CA ASN A 63 -9.14 -4.48 14.36
C ASN A 63 -9.89 -3.53 15.31
N THR A 64 -11.20 -3.55 15.22
CA THR A 64 -12.09 -2.90 16.17
C THR A 64 -13.26 -3.81 16.51
N ALA A 65 -13.96 -3.52 17.58
CA ALA A 65 -15.15 -4.26 17.96
C ALA A 65 -16.25 -3.32 18.43
N VAL A 66 -17.48 -3.62 18.03
CA VAL A 66 -18.69 -2.91 18.47
C VAL A 66 -19.67 -3.89 19.06
N TYR A 67 -20.61 -3.40 19.87
CA TYR A 67 -21.67 -4.24 20.47
C TYR A 67 -23.03 -3.79 19.97
N TYR A 68 -23.81 -4.73 19.48
CA TYR A 68 -25.18 -4.49 19.06
C TYR A 68 -26.09 -5.62 19.56
N LYS A 69 -27.16 -5.28 20.31
CA LYS A 69 -28.11 -6.24 20.91
C LYS A 69 -27.46 -7.40 21.67
N GLY A 70 -26.34 -7.17 22.34
CA GLY A 70 -25.62 -8.19 23.10
C GLY A 70 -24.65 -9.03 22.27
N THR A 71 -24.59 -8.85 20.96
CA THR A 71 -23.63 -9.51 20.07
C THR A 71 -22.42 -8.61 19.87
N LYS A 72 -21.22 -9.18 20.01
CA LYS A 72 -19.95 -8.54 19.68
C LYS A 72 -19.68 -8.68 18.19
N ILE A 73 -19.54 -7.58 17.49
CA ILE A 73 -19.18 -7.53 16.07
C ILE A 73 -17.74 -7.06 15.97
N ASN A 74 -16.83 -7.95 15.62
CA ASN A 74 -15.45 -7.60 15.30
C ASN A 74 -15.42 -7.11 13.86
N ILE A 75 -14.88 -5.92 13.66
CA ILE A 75 -14.75 -5.28 12.37
C ILE A 75 -13.27 -5.12 12.05
N ILE A 76 -12.83 -5.68 10.92
CA ILE A 76 -11.46 -5.55 10.44
C ILE A 76 -11.45 -4.64 9.22
N ASP A 77 -10.74 -3.53 9.34
CA ASP A 77 -10.49 -2.62 8.22
C ASP A 77 -9.39 -3.20 7.33
N THR A 78 -9.66 -3.38 6.03
CA THR A 78 -8.71 -3.98 5.08
C THR A 78 -8.07 -2.94 4.18
N PRO A 79 -6.77 -3.08 3.85
CA PRO A 79 -6.16 -2.30 2.79
C PRO A 79 -6.89 -2.51 1.46
N GLY A 80 -7.09 -1.44 0.69
CA GLY A 80 -7.75 -1.51 -0.63
C GLY A 80 -6.79 -1.67 -1.81
N HIS A 81 -5.47 -1.52 -1.61
CA HIS A 81 -4.49 -1.52 -2.68
C HIS A 81 -3.80 -2.89 -2.83
N ALA A 82 -3.60 -3.33 -4.09
CA ALA A 82 -3.01 -4.64 -4.40
C ALA A 82 -1.59 -4.85 -3.81
N ASP A 83 -0.79 -3.79 -3.66
CA ASP A 83 0.53 -3.85 -3.02
C ASP A 83 0.48 -4.38 -1.58
N PHE A 84 -0.67 -4.28 -0.92
CA PHE A 84 -0.94 -4.81 0.41
C PHE A 84 -1.76 -6.12 0.39
N GLY A 85 -1.89 -6.77 -0.76
CA GLY A 85 -2.72 -7.97 -0.96
C GLY A 85 -2.45 -9.10 0.02
N GLY A 86 -1.21 -9.28 0.46
CA GLY A 86 -0.91 -10.29 1.47
C GLY A 86 -1.45 -9.98 2.88
N GLU A 87 -1.70 -8.73 3.21
CA GLU A 87 -2.43 -8.40 4.45
C GLU A 87 -3.90 -8.72 4.30
N VAL A 88 -4.48 -8.42 3.14
CA VAL A 88 -5.87 -8.72 2.83
C VAL A 88 -6.17 -10.22 2.97
N GLU A 89 -5.37 -11.08 2.34
CA GLU A 89 -5.55 -12.54 2.43
C GLU A 89 -5.51 -13.05 3.87
N ARG A 90 -4.65 -12.48 4.71
CA ARG A 90 -4.52 -12.86 6.13
C ARG A 90 -5.71 -12.41 6.96
N VAL A 91 -6.19 -11.20 6.71
CA VAL A 91 -7.35 -10.62 7.38
C VAL A 91 -8.60 -11.42 7.05
N LEU A 92 -8.81 -11.75 5.77
CA LEU A 92 -9.98 -12.51 5.33
C LEU A 92 -10.10 -13.88 6.00
N LYS A 93 -8.99 -14.50 6.43
CA LYS A 93 -9.03 -15.74 7.22
C LYS A 93 -9.51 -15.58 8.66
N MET A 94 -9.54 -14.37 9.19
CA MET A 94 -10.04 -14.10 10.54
C MET A 94 -11.54 -13.81 10.59
N VAL A 95 -12.18 -13.61 9.44
CA VAL A 95 -13.58 -13.19 9.36
C VAL A 95 -14.48 -14.31 8.83
N ASP A 96 -15.76 -14.14 9.06
CA ASP A 96 -16.80 -15.08 8.62
C ASP A 96 -17.65 -14.48 7.48
N GLY A 97 -17.43 -13.20 7.15
CA GLY A 97 -18.02 -12.51 6.01
C GLY A 97 -17.42 -11.14 5.76
N VAL A 98 -17.85 -10.52 4.67
CA VAL A 98 -17.32 -9.23 4.19
C VAL A 98 -18.46 -8.25 3.90
N ILE A 99 -18.19 -6.97 4.13
CA ILE A 99 -19.04 -5.86 3.71
C ILE A 99 -18.32 -5.15 2.56
N LEU A 100 -18.88 -5.29 1.36
CA LEU A 100 -18.41 -4.60 0.15
C LEU A 100 -19.06 -3.22 0.09
N VAL A 101 -18.27 -2.17 0.27
CA VAL A 101 -18.75 -0.78 0.18
C VAL A 101 -18.46 -0.23 -1.21
N VAL A 102 -19.52 0.17 -1.89
CA VAL A 102 -19.47 0.71 -3.27
C VAL A 102 -20.05 2.11 -3.29
N ASP A 103 -19.39 3.05 -3.97
CA ASP A 103 -19.92 4.41 -4.16
C ASP A 103 -21.11 4.37 -5.14
N ALA A 104 -22.24 4.99 -4.75
CA ALA A 104 -23.47 5.02 -5.54
C ALA A 104 -23.33 5.75 -6.90
N PHE A 105 -22.25 6.51 -7.10
CA PHE A 105 -21.97 7.20 -8.37
C PHE A 105 -20.86 6.50 -9.17
N GLU A 106 -19.73 6.19 -8.52
CA GLU A 106 -18.56 5.60 -9.19
C GLU A 106 -18.78 4.13 -9.58
N GLY A 107 -19.60 3.39 -8.80
CA GLY A 107 -19.91 1.99 -9.08
C GLY A 107 -18.80 1.01 -8.69
N ALA A 108 -18.82 -0.18 -9.28
CA ALA A 108 -17.88 -1.26 -8.99
C ALA A 108 -16.50 -1.00 -9.64
N MET A 109 -15.50 -0.74 -8.81
CA MET A 109 -14.15 -0.38 -9.25
C MET A 109 -13.20 -1.59 -9.28
N PRO A 110 -12.24 -1.64 -10.23
CA PRO A 110 -11.35 -2.80 -10.42
C PRO A 110 -10.51 -3.20 -9.19
N GLN A 111 -10.14 -2.26 -8.33
CA GLN A 111 -9.34 -2.57 -7.12
C GLN A 111 -10.08 -3.49 -6.15
N THR A 112 -11.39 -3.40 -6.09
CA THR A 112 -12.21 -4.29 -5.27
C THR A 112 -12.25 -5.71 -5.80
N LYS A 113 -12.00 -5.91 -7.10
CA LYS A 113 -12.02 -7.21 -7.78
C LYS A 113 -11.07 -8.22 -7.11
N PHE A 114 -9.83 -7.81 -6.84
CA PHE A 114 -8.85 -8.68 -6.18
C PHE A 114 -9.32 -9.13 -4.79
N VAL A 115 -9.71 -8.18 -3.93
CA VAL A 115 -10.10 -8.48 -2.55
C VAL A 115 -11.39 -9.30 -2.52
N LEU A 116 -12.35 -8.95 -3.38
CA LEU A 116 -13.62 -9.67 -3.50
C LEU A 116 -13.41 -11.10 -4.01
N LYS A 117 -12.56 -11.29 -5.04
CA LYS A 117 -12.18 -12.62 -5.52
C LYS A 117 -11.64 -13.51 -4.40
N LYS A 118 -10.73 -12.97 -3.57
CA LYS A 118 -10.18 -13.70 -2.42
C LYS A 118 -11.24 -14.02 -1.36
N ALA A 119 -12.19 -13.13 -1.14
CA ALA A 119 -13.31 -13.39 -0.23
C ALA A 119 -14.21 -14.51 -0.75
N LEU A 120 -14.53 -14.52 -2.06
CA LEU A 120 -15.32 -15.57 -2.71
C LEU A 120 -14.60 -16.92 -2.72
N GLU A 121 -13.28 -16.95 -3.00
CA GLU A 121 -12.45 -18.17 -2.93
C GLU A 121 -12.42 -18.79 -1.52
N LEU A 122 -12.59 -17.97 -0.47
CA LEU A 122 -12.68 -18.40 0.93
C LEU A 122 -14.11 -18.72 1.37
N ASP A 123 -15.08 -18.69 0.46
CA ASP A 123 -16.50 -18.94 0.72
C ASP A 123 -17.10 -18.03 1.81
N LEU A 124 -16.65 -16.76 1.84
CA LEU A 124 -17.15 -15.78 2.81
C LEU A 124 -18.48 -15.19 2.34
N SER A 125 -19.41 -15.00 3.29
CA SER A 125 -20.68 -14.31 3.05
C SER A 125 -20.44 -12.85 2.70
N VAL A 126 -21.10 -12.34 1.65
CA VAL A 126 -20.95 -10.95 1.16
C VAL A 126 -22.20 -10.15 1.51
N ILE A 127 -22.02 -8.94 2.04
CA ILE A 127 -23.04 -7.89 2.15
C ILE A 127 -22.60 -6.73 1.29
N VAL A 128 -23.46 -6.25 0.40
CA VAL A 128 -23.17 -5.10 -0.47
C VAL A 128 -23.79 -3.83 0.12
N CYS A 129 -22.96 -2.84 0.42
CA CYS A 129 -23.36 -1.55 0.95
C CYS A 129 -23.11 -0.45 -0.10
N ILE A 130 -24.15 0.01 -0.75
CA ILE A 130 -24.10 1.13 -1.71
C ILE A 130 -24.11 2.43 -0.93
N ASN A 131 -22.95 3.07 -0.85
CA ASN A 131 -22.70 4.25 -0.02
C ASN A 131 -22.79 5.55 -0.83
N LYS A 132 -22.94 6.66 -0.13
CA LYS A 132 -23.04 8.01 -0.69
C LYS A 132 -24.30 8.25 -1.53
N ILE A 133 -25.40 7.62 -1.15
CA ILE A 133 -26.72 7.86 -1.79
C ILE A 133 -27.23 9.31 -1.66
N ASP A 134 -26.60 10.11 -0.81
CA ASP A 134 -26.87 11.53 -0.63
C ASP A 134 -26.32 12.41 -1.77
N ARG A 135 -25.52 11.86 -2.68
CA ARG A 135 -25.00 12.58 -3.85
C ARG A 135 -26.10 12.79 -4.89
N PRO A 136 -26.21 13.99 -5.52
CA PRO A 136 -27.20 14.26 -6.58
C PRO A 136 -27.04 13.35 -7.80
N GLU A 137 -25.82 12.90 -8.08
CA GLU A 137 -25.47 12.07 -9.23
C GLU A 137 -25.55 10.56 -8.93
N ALA A 138 -26.02 10.18 -7.74
CA ALA A 138 -26.12 8.77 -7.35
C ALA A 138 -27.05 7.98 -8.29
N ARG A 139 -26.58 6.78 -8.71
CA ARG A 139 -27.27 5.85 -9.60
C ARG A 139 -27.33 4.43 -9.01
N PRO A 140 -27.93 4.25 -7.84
CA PRO A 140 -27.82 3.02 -7.06
C PRO A 140 -28.33 1.77 -7.80
N ASP A 141 -29.38 1.87 -8.61
CA ASP A 141 -29.92 0.71 -9.35
C ASP A 141 -28.92 0.19 -10.41
N GLU A 142 -28.25 1.10 -11.14
CA GLU A 142 -27.21 0.72 -12.10
C GLU A 142 -26.00 0.11 -11.40
N VAL A 143 -25.64 0.62 -10.21
CA VAL A 143 -24.51 0.12 -9.42
C VAL A 143 -24.77 -1.30 -8.89
N ILE A 144 -26.03 -1.65 -8.59
CA ILE A 144 -26.41 -3.03 -8.25
C ILE A 144 -26.08 -3.97 -9.42
N ASP A 145 -26.51 -3.61 -10.63
CA ASP A 145 -26.26 -4.41 -11.83
C ASP A 145 -24.76 -4.58 -12.08
N GLU A 146 -23.97 -3.50 -11.94
CA GLU A 146 -22.50 -3.56 -12.05
C GLU A 146 -21.85 -4.49 -11.01
N VAL A 147 -22.34 -4.48 -9.77
CA VAL A 147 -21.81 -5.36 -8.71
C VAL A 147 -22.20 -6.81 -8.98
N LEU A 148 -23.42 -7.08 -9.45
CA LEU A 148 -23.83 -8.43 -9.83
C LEU A 148 -23.03 -8.96 -11.03
N GLU A 149 -22.77 -8.13 -12.04
CA GLU A 149 -21.88 -8.48 -13.16
C GLU A 149 -20.47 -8.79 -12.65
N LEU A 150 -19.93 -7.98 -11.71
CA LEU A 150 -18.63 -8.22 -11.11
C LEU A 150 -18.59 -9.56 -10.35
N LEU A 151 -19.62 -9.89 -9.57
CA LEU A 151 -19.70 -11.16 -8.86
C LEU A 151 -19.76 -12.36 -9.82
N MET A 152 -20.53 -12.23 -10.92
CA MET A 152 -20.59 -13.25 -11.98
C MET A 152 -19.24 -13.42 -12.69
N ASP A 153 -18.54 -12.34 -12.99
CA ASP A 153 -17.19 -12.36 -13.60
C ASP A 153 -16.16 -13.03 -12.70
N LEU A 154 -16.41 -13.06 -11.40
CA LEU A 154 -15.54 -13.69 -10.39
C LEU A 154 -15.97 -15.12 -10.06
N ASP A 155 -16.85 -15.73 -10.86
CA ASP A 155 -17.36 -17.09 -10.66
C ASP A 155 -18.03 -17.29 -9.27
N ALA A 156 -18.75 -16.27 -8.77
CA ALA A 156 -19.50 -16.36 -7.53
C ALA A 156 -20.57 -17.46 -7.60
N SER A 157 -20.75 -18.20 -6.51
CA SER A 157 -21.80 -19.21 -6.40
C SER A 157 -23.21 -18.58 -6.35
N ASP A 158 -24.24 -19.38 -6.64
CA ASP A 158 -25.63 -18.91 -6.54
C ASP A 158 -25.96 -18.34 -5.16
N GLU A 159 -25.40 -18.94 -4.08
CA GLU A 159 -25.56 -18.46 -2.70
C GLU A 159 -24.88 -17.11 -2.48
N GLN A 160 -23.72 -16.88 -3.12
CA GLN A 160 -22.99 -15.62 -3.04
C GLN A 160 -23.63 -14.52 -3.91
N LEU A 161 -24.30 -14.89 -5.00
CA LEU A 161 -25.09 -13.96 -5.82
C LEU A 161 -26.38 -13.51 -5.13
N ASP A 162 -26.97 -14.34 -4.25
CA ASP A 162 -28.13 -13.96 -3.43
C ASP A 162 -27.73 -13.13 -2.19
N CYS A 163 -26.71 -12.29 -2.34
CA CYS A 163 -26.23 -11.43 -1.27
C CYS A 163 -27.18 -10.24 -1.02
N PRO A 164 -27.30 -9.79 0.26
CA PRO A 164 -28.13 -8.63 0.57
C PRO A 164 -27.50 -7.33 0.10
N PHE A 165 -28.32 -6.48 -0.50
CA PHE A 165 -27.98 -5.08 -0.82
C PHE A 165 -28.61 -4.15 0.21
N LEU A 166 -27.86 -3.11 0.59
CA LEU A 166 -28.36 -2.02 1.41
C LEU A 166 -27.77 -0.69 0.93
N TYR A 167 -28.48 0.39 1.22
CA TYR A 167 -28.11 1.73 0.80
C TYR A 167 -27.71 2.55 2.01
N ALA A 168 -26.62 3.29 1.91
CA ALA A 168 -26.10 4.07 3.04
C ALA A 168 -25.62 5.47 2.62
N SER A 169 -25.71 6.38 3.56
CA SER A 169 -24.91 7.59 3.58
C SER A 169 -24.11 7.60 4.88
N ALA A 170 -22.87 7.11 4.81
CA ALA A 170 -21.98 7.10 5.95
C ALA A 170 -21.75 8.51 6.50
N LYS A 171 -21.70 9.53 5.63
CA LYS A 171 -21.56 10.93 6.01
C LYS A 171 -22.74 11.46 6.82
N MET A 172 -23.97 11.04 6.48
CA MET A 172 -25.20 11.44 7.17
C MET A 172 -25.55 10.48 8.32
N GLY A 173 -24.82 9.37 8.45
CA GLY A 173 -24.97 8.43 9.56
C GLY A 173 -26.20 7.52 9.49
N HIS A 174 -26.68 7.15 8.30
CA HIS A 174 -27.83 6.27 8.15
C HIS A 174 -27.66 5.22 7.05
N ALA A 175 -28.43 4.15 7.19
CA ALA A 175 -28.59 3.11 6.18
C ALA A 175 -30.06 2.71 6.05
N VAL A 176 -30.47 2.21 4.88
CA VAL A 176 -31.82 1.72 4.60
C VAL A 176 -31.75 0.46 3.73
N LEU A 177 -32.78 -0.40 3.81
CA LEU A 177 -32.89 -1.59 2.95
C LEU A 177 -33.61 -1.28 1.64
N ASP A 178 -34.48 -0.27 1.63
CA ASP A 178 -35.17 0.24 0.44
C ASP A 178 -35.00 1.75 0.40
N LEU A 179 -34.76 2.32 -0.80
CA LEU A 179 -34.58 3.76 -1.00
C LEU A 179 -35.80 4.59 -0.62
N ASN A 180 -37.00 3.97 -0.56
CA ASN A 180 -38.22 4.62 -0.11
C ASN A 180 -38.38 4.64 1.42
N ASP A 181 -37.53 3.93 2.16
CA ASP A 181 -37.57 3.92 3.61
C ASP A 181 -37.12 5.26 4.20
N THR A 182 -37.66 5.61 5.36
CA THR A 182 -37.24 6.82 6.06
C THR A 182 -35.88 6.56 6.73
N PRO A 183 -34.80 7.24 6.31
CA PRO A 183 -33.49 7.06 6.89
C PRO A 183 -33.45 7.56 8.36
N LYS A 184 -32.84 6.78 9.25
CA LYS A 184 -32.72 7.13 10.69
C LYS A 184 -31.28 7.00 11.19
N ASP A 185 -30.75 5.81 11.17
CA ASP A 185 -29.46 5.44 11.72
C ASP A 185 -28.85 4.21 11.00
N MET A 186 -27.76 3.66 11.49
CA MET A 186 -27.10 2.47 10.93
C MET A 186 -27.73 1.13 11.39
N THR A 187 -28.85 1.15 12.09
CA THR A 187 -29.56 -0.08 12.53
C THR A 187 -29.76 -1.09 11.39
N PRO A 188 -30.21 -0.72 10.17
CA PRO A 188 -30.38 -1.68 9.08
C PRO A 188 -29.10 -2.44 8.73
N LEU A 189 -27.94 -1.80 8.79
CA LEU A 189 -26.66 -2.45 8.55
C LEU A 189 -26.32 -3.44 9.68
N PHE A 190 -26.49 -3.06 10.94
CA PHE A 190 -26.27 -3.96 12.07
C PHE A 190 -27.18 -5.21 12.00
N GLU A 191 -28.45 -5.03 11.70
CA GLU A 191 -29.40 -6.14 11.57
C GLU A 191 -29.02 -7.07 10.41
N THR A 192 -28.58 -6.50 9.28
CA THR A 192 -28.13 -7.27 8.12
C THR A 192 -26.89 -8.08 8.46
N ILE A 193 -25.92 -7.51 9.20
CA ILE A 193 -24.74 -8.25 9.68
C ILE A 193 -25.16 -9.43 10.55
N LEU A 194 -26.05 -9.22 11.53
CA LEU A 194 -26.51 -10.32 12.41
C LEU A 194 -27.27 -11.42 11.67
N LYS A 195 -27.99 -11.08 10.61
CA LYS A 195 -28.83 -12.00 9.84
C LYS A 195 -28.04 -12.82 8.80
N TYR A 196 -27.09 -12.18 8.10
CA TYR A 196 -26.44 -12.77 6.93
C TYR A 196 -25.02 -13.24 7.17
N ILE A 197 -24.29 -12.64 8.13
CA ILE A 197 -22.96 -13.13 8.45
C ILE A 197 -23.10 -14.31 9.43
N PRO A 198 -22.55 -15.49 9.10
CA PRO A 198 -22.63 -16.63 9.97
C PRO A 198 -21.87 -16.40 11.28
N ALA A 199 -22.38 -16.99 12.36
CA ALA A 199 -21.68 -17.01 13.62
C ALA A 199 -20.51 -18.01 13.57
N PRO A 200 -19.36 -17.72 14.20
CA PRO A 200 -18.21 -18.61 14.17
C PRO A 200 -18.53 -19.97 14.80
N THR A 201 -18.02 -21.03 14.18
CA THR A 201 -18.22 -22.42 14.60
C THR A 201 -16.92 -23.11 14.95
N GLY A 202 -16.88 -23.90 15.99
CA GLY A 202 -15.71 -24.67 16.41
C GLY A 202 -16.03 -25.70 17.49
N ASP A 203 -15.03 -26.46 17.94
CA ASP A 203 -15.19 -27.40 19.04
C ASP A 203 -14.62 -26.81 20.34
N PRO A 204 -15.47 -26.44 21.32
CA PRO A 204 -15.05 -25.84 22.58
C PRO A 204 -14.26 -26.79 23.48
N GLU A 205 -14.45 -28.11 23.33
CA GLU A 205 -13.77 -29.14 24.13
C GLU A 205 -12.45 -29.62 23.46
N ALA A 206 -12.20 -29.22 22.23
CA ALA A 206 -10.93 -29.50 21.57
C ALA A 206 -9.77 -28.72 22.22
N GLY A 207 -8.56 -29.19 21.98
CA GLY A 207 -7.37 -28.41 22.33
C GLY A 207 -7.40 -27.04 21.65
N THR A 208 -6.91 -26.01 22.34
CA THR A 208 -6.80 -24.65 21.77
C THR A 208 -6.13 -24.69 20.40
N GLN A 209 -6.73 -24.06 19.41
CA GLN A 209 -6.11 -23.78 18.11
C GLN A 209 -6.34 -22.31 17.74
N LEU A 210 -5.26 -21.58 17.58
CA LEU A 210 -5.27 -20.17 17.21
C LEU A 210 -4.22 -19.92 16.14
N LEU A 211 -4.66 -19.45 14.97
CA LEU A 211 -3.77 -19.06 13.87
C LEU A 211 -3.39 -17.58 14.00
N ILE A 212 -2.10 -17.28 13.98
CA ILE A 212 -1.59 -15.90 13.95
C ILE A 212 -1.66 -15.36 12.52
N SER A 213 -2.52 -14.39 12.30
CA SER A 213 -2.77 -13.78 10.99
C SER A 213 -2.07 -12.44 10.81
N THR A 214 -1.92 -11.64 11.88
CA THR A 214 -1.21 -10.37 11.84
C THR A 214 -0.27 -10.22 13.04
N ILE A 215 0.73 -9.37 12.90
CA ILE A 215 1.65 -9.03 13.98
C ILE A 215 1.63 -7.52 14.17
N ASP A 216 1.53 -7.12 15.43
CA ASP A 216 1.72 -5.77 15.91
C ASP A 216 3.00 -5.73 16.77
N TYR A 217 3.53 -4.56 16.99
CA TYR A 217 4.75 -4.37 17.79
C TYR A 217 4.59 -3.24 18.79
N ASN A 218 5.04 -3.49 19.99
CA ASN A 218 5.10 -2.47 21.04
C ASN A 218 6.48 -2.52 21.69
N GLU A 219 7.13 -1.37 21.88
CA GLU A 219 8.48 -1.29 22.43
C GLU A 219 8.64 -1.90 23.83
N TYR A 220 7.55 -1.93 24.62
CA TYR A 220 7.54 -2.43 26.00
C TYR A 220 7.26 -3.94 26.10
N VAL A 221 6.42 -4.48 25.22
CA VAL A 221 6.00 -5.89 25.28
C VAL A 221 6.51 -6.73 24.11
N GLY A 222 7.18 -6.11 23.15
CA GLY A 222 7.69 -6.76 21.94
C GLY A 222 6.60 -7.08 20.92
N ARG A 223 6.77 -8.20 20.22
CA ARG A 223 5.79 -8.67 19.22
C ARG A 223 4.49 -9.09 19.86
N ILE A 224 3.39 -8.72 19.23
CA ILE A 224 2.02 -9.06 19.60
C ILE A 224 1.40 -9.78 18.41
N GLY A 225 1.15 -11.08 18.56
CA GLY A 225 0.44 -11.86 17.55
C GLY A 225 -1.06 -11.64 17.65
N VAL A 226 -1.73 -11.36 16.54
CA VAL A 226 -3.19 -11.23 16.47
C VAL A 226 -3.74 -12.35 15.61
N GLY A 227 -4.81 -13.00 16.09
CA GLY A 227 -5.43 -14.10 15.37
C GLY A 227 -6.80 -14.46 15.91
N LYS A 228 -7.49 -15.37 15.20
CA LYS A 228 -8.80 -15.92 15.57
C LYS A 228 -8.64 -17.26 16.27
N VAL A 229 -9.38 -17.46 17.35
CA VAL A 229 -9.50 -18.76 18.02
C VAL A 229 -10.43 -19.65 17.20
N GLU A 230 -9.90 -20.70 16.60
CA GLU A 230 -10.69 -21.63 15.77
C GLU A 230 -11.32 -22.75 16.60
N ASN A 231 -10.60 -23.28 17.58
CA ASN A 231 -11.09 -24.33 18.48
C ASN A 231 -10.61 -24.09 19.90
N GLY A 232 -11.36 -24.64 20.84
CA GLY A 232 -11.04 -24.61 22.26
C GLY A 232 -11.14 -23.24 22.90
N THR A 233 -10.40 -23.07 23.98
CA THR A 233 -10.29 -21.80 24.73
C THR A 233 -8.84 -21.53 25.04
N ILE A 234 -8.38 -20.31 24.76
CA ILE A 234 -7.05 -19.86 25.13
C ILE A 234 -7.10 -19.11 26.45
N ARG A 235 -6.11 -19.32 27.33
CA ARG A 235 -6.03 -18.69 28.66
C ARG A 235 -4.68 -18.05 28.93
N VAL A 236 -4.68 -17.02 29.75
CA VAL A 236 -3.46 -16.43 30.30
C VAL A 236 -2.73 -17.49 31.14
N ASN A 237 -1.41 -17.51 31.06
CA ASN A 237 -0.52 -18.50 31.68
C ASN A 237 -0.65 -19.95 31.17
N GLN A 238 -1.41 -20.18 30.10
CA GLN A 238 -1.48 -21.50 29.45
C GLN A 238 -0.17 -21.81 28.73
N ASP A 239 0.31 -23.05 28.89
CA ASP A 239 1.35 -23.62 28.04
C ASP A 239 0.75 -24.07 26.72
N VAL A 240 1.31 -23.66 25.60
CA VAL A 240 0.87 -24.01 24.24
C VAL A 240 2.07 -24.39 23.39
N MET A 241 1.83 -25.20 22.36
CA MET A 241 2.85 -25.54 21.36
C MET A 241 2.73 -24.57 20.17
N LEU A 242 3.79 -23.86 19.87
CA LEU A 242 3.94 -23.05 18.66
C LEU A 242 4.37 -23.97 17.52
N VAL A 243 3.57 -24.06 16.47
CA VAL A 243 3.82 -24.87 15.27
C VAL A 243 3.54 -24.05 14.02
N ASN A 244 4.17 -24.43 12.89
CA ASN A 244 3.95 -23.76 11.62
C ASN A 244 3.62 -24.76 10.52
N HIS A 245 2.65 -24.45 9.67
CA HIS A 245 2.20 -25.37 8.61
C HIS A 245 3.26 -25.63 7.54
N HIS A 246 4.09 -24.64 7.23
CA HIS A 246 5.15 -24.73 6.20
C HIS A 246 6.49 -25.21 6.76
N ASP A 247 6.66 -25.19 8.09
CA ASP A 247 7.86 -25.69 8.77
C ASP A 247 7.48 -26.63 9.91
N LEU A 248 7.26 -27.87 9.56
CA LEU A 248 6.87 -28.93 10.51
C LEU A 248 7.98 -29.24 11.54
N THR A 249 9.21 -28.76 11.32
CA THR A 249 10.31 -28.90 12.30
C THR A 249 10.21 -27.87 13.41
N LYS A 250 9.51 -26.76 13.18
CA LYS A 250 9.29 -25.68 14.14
C LYS A 250 8.25 -26.11 15.18
N LYS A 251 8.71 -26.67 16.27
CA LYS A 251 7.88 -27.01 17.45
C LYS A 251 8.53 -26.40 18.68
N LYS A 252 7.86 -25.43 19.29
CA LYS A 252 8.37 -24.74 20.48
C LYS A 252 7.27 -24.61 21.51
N LYS A 253 7.52 -25.15 22.72
CA LYS A 253 6.62 -24.91 23.86
C LYS A 253 6.78 -23.47 24.33
N VAL A 254 5.69 -22.73 24.39
CA VAL A 254 5.65 -21.33 24.81
C VAL A 254 4.51 -21.11 25.81
N LYS A 255 4.58 -20.01 26.54
CA LYS A 255 3.57 -19.64 27.52
C LYS A 255 2.88 -18.34 27.10
N VAL A 256 1.56 -18.32 27.16
CA VAL A 256 0.75 -17.11 26.92
C VAL A 256 0.89 -16.17 28.11
N SER A 257 1.65 -15.09 27.97
CA SER A 257 1.89 -14.17 29.09
C SER A 257 0.72 -13.21 29.30
N LYS A 258 0.21 -12.62 28.21
CA LYS A 258 -0.95 -11.74 28.24
C LYS A 258 -1.85 -11.99 27.03
N LEU A 259 -3.13 -11.82 27.27
CA LEU A 259 -4.20 -12.02 26.29
C LEU A 259 -5.07 -10.76 26.28
N TYR A 260 -5.40 -10.28 25.09
CA TYR A 260 -6.25 -9.11 24.90
C TYR A 260 -7.36 -9.41 23.91
N GLU A 261 -8.51 -8.83 24.13
CA GLU A 261 -9.58 -8.68 23.14
C GLU A 261 -9.73 -7.22 22.73
N PHE A 262 -10.38 -6.98 21.58
CA PHE A 262 -10.68 -5.62 21.13
C PHE A 262 -12.04 -5.17 21.71
N ASP A 263 -12.08 -3.95 22.20
CA ASP A 263 -13.27 -3.22 22.65
C ASP A 263 -13.20 -1.79 22.13
N GLY A 264 -14.01 -1.48 21.13
CA GLY A 264 -13.78 -0.35 20.27
C GLY A 264 -12.39 -0.42 19.64
N LEU A 265 -11.64 0.66 19.78
CA LEU A 265 -10.25 0.77 19.30
C LEU A 265 -9.19 0.30 20.31
N LYS A 266 -9.61 -0.12 21.50
CA LYS A 266 -8.70 -0.45 22.61
C LYS A 266 -8.49 -1.97 22.69
N LYS A 267 -7.29 -2.36 23.07
CA LYS A 267 -6.97 -3.71 23.50
C LYS A 267 -7.23 -3.82 25.00
N VAL A 268 -8.18 -4.65 25.41
CA VAL A 268 -8.56 -4.89 26.80
C VAL A 268 -8.01 -6.24 27.24
N GLU A 269 -7.31 -6.27 28.38
CA GLU A 269 -6.73 -7.49 28.93
C GLU A 269 -7.85 -8.42 29.42
N VAL A 270 -7.81 -9.69 28.97
CA VAL A 270 -8.78 -10.72 29.35
C VAL A 270 -8.05 -11.95 29.89
N THR A 271 -8.74 -12.76 30.70
CA THR A 271 -8.16 -13.98 31.28
C THR A 271 -8.27 -15.18 30.37
N GLU A 272 -9.32 -15.22 29.55
CA GLU A 272 -9.58 -16.30 28.59
C GLU A 272 -10.39 -15.78 27.39
N ALA A 273 -10.28 -16.49 26.26
CA ALA A 273 -11.06 -16.23 25.06
C ALA A 273 -11.39 -17.56 24.35
N GLY A 274 -12.63 -17.68 23.88
CA GLY A 274 -13.15 -18.89 23.23
C GLY A 274 -13.24 -18.77 21.72
N ILE A 275 -13.88 -19.75 21.10
CA ILE A 275 -14.10 -19.87 19.65
C ILE A 275 -14.59 -18.55 19.04
N GLY A 276 -14.06 -18.19 17.88
CA GLY A 276 -14.43 -17.02 17.12
C GLY A 276 -13.91 -15.69 17.68
N SER A 277 -13.35 -15.67 18.91
CA SER A 277 -12.72 -14.45 19.42
C SER A 277 -11.48 -14.08 18.62
N ILE A 278 -11.38 -12.82 18.20
CA ILE A 278 -10.16 -12.24 17.65
C ILE A 278 -9.37 -11.67 18.81
N VAL A 279 -8.18 -12.22 19.04
CA VAL A 279 -7.36 -11.93 20.21
C VAL A 279 -5.96 -11.46 19.82
N ALA A 280 -5.37 -10.64 20.70
CA ALA A 280 -3.97 -10.24 20.61
C ALA A 280 -3.19 -10.89 21.77
N ILE A 281 -2.04 -11.48 21.47
CA ILE A 281 -1.22 -12.24 22.41
C ILE A 281 0.17 -11.64 22.47
N SER A 282 0.69 -11.44 23.68
CA SER A 282 2.07 -10.99 23.89
C SER A 282 2.87 -11.94 24.76
N GLY A 283 4.20 -11.77 24.74
CA GLY A 283 5.15 -12.55 25.53
C GLY A 283 5.76 -13.75 24.79
N ILE A 284 5.55 -13.84 23.48
CA ILE A 284 6.20 -14.84 22.61
C ILE A 284 7.10 -14.11 21.61
N PRO A 285 8.42 -13.96 21.91
CA PRO A 285 9.33 -13.14 21.10
C PRO A 285 9.46 -13.58 19.64
N ASP A 286 9.43 -14.89 19.41
CA ASP A 286 9.64 -15.51 18.08
C ASP A 286 8.30 -15.87 17.39
N ILE A 287 7.23 -15.16 17.70
CA ILE A 287 5.95 -15.37 17.04
C ILE A 287 5.98 -14.78 15.63
N HIS A 288 5.46 -15.55 14.66
CA HIS A 288 5.40 -15.16 13.26
C HIS A 288 3.99 -15.36 12.71
N ILE A 289 3.69 -14.67 11.64
CA ILE A 289 2.45 -14.90 10.89
C ILE A 289 2.46 -16.33 10.34
N GLY A 290 1.30 -17.00 10.41
CA GLY A 290 1.14 -18.40 10.03
C GLY A 290 1.51 -19.40 11.12
N ASP A 291 2.03 -18.94 12.26
CA ASP A 291 2.20 -19.81 13.42
C ASP A 291 0.82 -20.15 14.02
N THR A 292 0.66 -21.40 14.41
CA THR A 292 -0.52 -21.88 15.14
C THR A 292 -0.14 -22.14 16.59
N LEU A 293 -0.91 -21.61 17.53
CA LEU A 293 -0.82 -21.93 18.95
C LEU A 293 -1.76 -23.09 19.25
N CYS A 294 -1.20 -24.24 19.64
CA CYS A 294 -1.92 -25.47 19.93
C CYS A 294 -1.92 -25.78 21.42
N GLY A 295 -3.09 -26.04 21.98
CA GLY A 295 -3.24 -26.46 23.38
C GLY A 295 -2.89 -27.95 23.61
N ASP A 296 -2.97 -28.78 22.57
CA ASP A 296 -2.46 -30.15 22.62
C ASP A 296 -0.93 -30.14 22.44
N LEU A 297 -0.19 -30.37 23.51
CA LEU A 297 1.25 -30.35 23.54
C LEU A 297 1.90 -31.58 22.91
N ASP A 298 1.20 -32.72 22.93
CA ASP A 298 1.72 -34.01 22.48
C ASP A 298 1.50 -34.16 20.95
N ASN A 299 0.30 -33.79 20.47
CA ASN A 299 -0.08 -33.89 19.06
C ASN A 299 -0.53 -32.51 18.49
N PRO A 300 0.37 -31.53 18.40
CA PRO A 300 -0.01 -30.22 17.90
C PRO A 300 -0.32 -30.27 16.40
N VAL A 301 -1.47 -29.74 16.02
CA VAL A 301 -1.95 -29.67 14.63
C VAL A 301 -1.93 -28.21 14.17
N SER A 302 -1.12 -27.91 13.14
CA SER A 302 -1.08 -26.59 12.53
C SER A 302 -2.29 -26.34 11.64
N ILE A 303 -2.81 -25.11 11.65
CA ILE A 303 -3.85 -24.67 10.73
C ILE A 303 -3.20 -24.36 9.37
N PRO A 304 -3.76 -24.82 8.24
CA PRO A 304 -3.27 -24.49 6.91
C PRO A 304 -3.29 -22.98 6.68
N PHE A 305 -2.19 -22.50 6.14
CA PHE A 305 -1.97 -21.08 5.93
C PHE A 305 -1.30 -20.88 4.56
N GLN A 306 -1.73 -19.87 3.80
CA GLN A 306 -1.07 -19.54 2.55
C GLN A 306 0.29 -18.88 2.83
N LYS A 307 1.31 -19.33 2.10
CA LYS A 307 2.64 -18.72 2.19
C LYS A 307 2.56 -17.27 1.73
N ILE A 308 3.16 -16.37 2.52
CA ILE A 308 3.25 -14.95 2.16
C ILE A 308 3.97 -14.85 0.81
N SER A 309 3.38 -14.12 -0.14
CA SER A 309 3.99 -13.89 -1.45
C SER A 309 5.33 -13.20 -1.29
N GLU A 310 6.32 -13.65 -2.05
CA GLU A 310 7.66 -13.08 -2.01
C GLU A 310 7.67 -11.66 -2.59
N PRO A 311 8.59 -10.79 -2.13
CA PRO A 311 8.78 -9.48 -2.73
C PRO A 311 9.10 -9.58 -4.22
N THR A 312 8.58 -8.67 -5.03
CA THR A 312 8.79 -8.62 -6.49
C THR A 312 9.76 -7.54 -6.91
N ILE A 313 9.92 -6.50 -6.11
CA ILE A 313 10.85 -5.38 -6.37
C ILE A 313 11.83 -5.17 -5.22
N SER A 314 12.98 -4.61 -5.54
CA SER A 314 14.00 -4.24 -4.55
C SER A 314 14.61 -2.89 -4.86
N MET A 315 15.13 -2.23 -3.84
CA MET A 315 15.75 -0.92 -3.88
C MET A 315 16.88 -0.87 -2.86
N ASN A 316 17.95 -0.16 -3.16
CA ASN A 316 19.03 0.04 -2.21
C ASN A 316 18.77 1.28 -1.35
N PHE A 317 18.86 1.12 -0.05
CA PHE A 317 18.88 2.20 0.94
C PHE A 317 20.33 2.43 1.37
N ILE A 318 20.83 3.63 1.15
CA ILE A 318 22.25 3.95 1.25
C ILE A 318 22.41 5.13 2.21
N VAL A 319 23.43 5.12 3.03
CA VAL A 319 23.81 6.31 3.82
C VAL A 319 24.07 7.46 2.87
N ASN A 320 23.50 8.64 3.15
CA ASN A 320 23.74 9.82 2.33
C ASN A 320 25.18 10.30 2.52
N ASP A 321 25.96 10.29 1.45
CA ASP A 321 27.37 10.71 1.39
C ASP A 321 27.58 11.96 0.51
N SER A 322 26.51 12.67 0.19
CA SER A 322 26.56 13.90 -0.60
C SER A 322 27.23 15.05 0.14
N PRO A 323 27.68 16.11 -0.56
CA PRO A 323 28.24 17.31 0.08
C PRO A 323 27.27 18.06 1.00
N LEU A 324 25.97 17.77 0.92
CA LEU A 324 24.94 18.33 1.79
C LEU A 324 24.50 17.36 2.90
N ALA A 325 25.11 16.17 2.99
CA ALA A 325 24.75 15.17 3.98
C ALA A 325 24.86 15.68 5.42
N GLY A 326 23.92 15.24 6.27
CA GLY A 326 23.90 15.53 7.71
C GLY A 326 23.48 16.96 8.07
N LYS A 327 22.99 17.75 7.11
CA LYS A 327 22.55 19.14 7.38
C LYS A 327 21.07 19.25 7.73
N GLU A 328 20.26 18.29 7.34
CA GLU A 328 18.80 18.34 7.47
C GLU A 328 18.24 17.18 8.30
N GLY A 329 18.92 16.04 8.31
CA GLY A 329 18.50 14.84 9.03
C GLY A 329 19.04 14.75 10.46
N LYS A 330 18.24 14.15 11.35
CA LYS A 330 18.65 13.80 12.72
C LYS A 330 19.39 12.47 12.78
N TYR A 331 18.95 11.51 11.97
CA TYR A 331 19.47 10.14 11.92
C TYR A 331 20.16 9.91 10.56
N VAL A 332 21.48 9.97 10.54
CA VAL A 332 22.28 10.03 9.30
C VAL A 332 23.32 8.92 9.18
N THR A 333 23.43 8.02 10.17
CA THR A 333 24.46 6.99 10.20
C THR A 333 23.94 5.63 9.73
N SER A 334 24.85 4.78 9.25
CA SER A 334 24.57 3.39 8.87
C SER A 334 23.85 2.61 9.98
N ARG A 335 24.29 2.80 11.23
CA ARG A 335 23.66 2.16 12.38
C ARG A 335 22.18 2.60 12.55
N HIS A 336 21.92 3.90 12.47
CA HIS A 336 20.53 4.39 12.57
C HIS A 336 19.66 3.82 11.46
N LEU A 337 20.17 3.82 10.23
CA LEU A 337 19.45 3.29 9.06
C LEU A 337 19.16 1.80 9.24
N ARG A 338 20.19 1.01 9.62
CA ARG A 338 20.06 -0.42 9.90
C ARG A 338 19.02 -0.71 10.98
N ASP A 339 19.15 -0.06 12.14
CA ASP A 339 18.27 -0.30 13.28
C ASP A 339 16.83 0.02 12.94
N ARG A 340 16.60 1.07 12.13
CA ARG A 340 15.25 1.44 11.67
C ARG A 340 14.67 0.42 10.69
N LEU A 341 15.45 0.00 9.69
CA LEU A 341 15.02 -1.01 8.71
C LEU A 341 14.74 -2.36 9.38
N MET A 342 15.59 -2.79 10.31
CA MET A 342 15.37 -4.03 11.06
C MET A 342 14.15 -3.95 12.00
N ARG A 343 13.85 -2.78 12.53
CA ARG A 343 12.63 -2.56 13.33
C ARG A 343 11.37 -2.73 12.48
N GLU A 344 11.38 -2.28 11.21
CA GLU A 344 10.24 -2.44 10.30
C GLU A 344 9.87 -3.91 10.09
N LEU A 345 10.85 -4.80 10.03
CA LEU A 345 10.62 -6.25 9.90
C LEU A 345 9.85 -6.88 11.06
N ASN A 346 9.67 -6.15 12.18
CA ASN A 346 8.84 -6.64 13.29
C ASN A 346 7.35 -6.53 13.00
N THR A 347 6.96 -5.59 12.16
CA THR A 347 5.55 -5.31 11.81
C THR A 347 5.23 -5.69 10.38
N ASP A 348 6.14 -5.39 9.45
CA ASP A 348 5.96 -5.68 8.03
C ASP A 348 6.68 -6.97 7.62
N VAL A 349 5.91 -8.02 7.48
CA VAL A 349 6.42 -9.35 7.07
C VAL A 349 6.58 -9.51 5.56
N SER A 350 6.04 -8.57 4.77
CA SER A 350 6.20 -8.54 3.31
C SER A 350 7.51 -7.89 2.89
N LEU A 351 8.15 -7.20 3.81
CA LEU A 351 9.43 -6.55 3.60
C LEU A 351 10.58 -7.52 3.85
N ARG A 352 11.63 -7.43 3.04
CA ARG A 352 12.91 -8.12 3.28
C ARG A 352 14.03 -7.10 3.27
N VAL A 353 14.90 -7.17 4.26
CA VAL A 353 16.09 -6.32 4.37
C VAL A 353 17.32 -7.21 4.39
N GLU A 354 18.23 -6.98 3.45
CA GLU A 354 19.47 -7.73 3.31
C GLU A 354 20.66 -6.76 3.42
N GLU A 355 21.66 -7.13 4.21
CA GLU A 355 22.93 -6.42 4.24
C GLU A 355 23.69 -6.71 2.95
N THR A 356 24.32 -5.70 2.37
CA THR A 356 25.15 -5.85 1.18
C THR A 356 26.63 -5.94 1.56
N ASP A 357 27.53 -6.10 0.59
CA ASP A 357 28.98 -6.06 0.80
C ASP A 357 29.46 -4.71 1.36
N SER A 358 28.67 -3.65 1.21
CA SER A 358 28.91 -2.33 1.80
C SER A 358 28.14 -2.17 3.10
N ALA A 359 28.83 -1.82 4.18
CA ALA A 359 28.21 -1.54 5.49
C ALA A 359 27.24 -0.34 5.49
N ASP A 360 27.29 0.51 4.45
CA ASP A 360 26.47 1.71 4.29
C ASP A 360 25.31 1.52 3.31
N CYS A 361 25.08 0.29 2.83
CA CYS A 361 24.05 -0.02 1.84
C CYS A 361 23.24 -1.25 2.28
N PHE A 362 21.92 -1.12 2.26
CA PHE A 362 20.95 -2.17 2.58
C PHE A 362 20.04 -2.39 1.39
N LYS A 363 19.89 -3.64 0.95
CA LYS A 363 18.92 -4.01 -0.07
C LYS A 363 17.57 -4.26 0.60
N VAL A 364 16.60 -3.45 0.26
CA VAL A 364 15.24 -3.53 0.77
C VAL A 364 14.33 -4.00 -0.34
N SER A 365 13.61 -5.09 -0.11
CA SER A 365 12.71 -5.69 -1.08
C SER A 365 11.28 -5.63 -0.57
N GLY A 366 10.34 -5.26 -1.44
CA GLY A 366 8.92 -5.10 -1.14
C GLY A 366 8.05 -5.61 -2.28
N ARG A 367 6.73 -5.54 -2.13
CA ARG A 367 5.76 -6.04 -3.11
C ARG A 367 5.53 -5.09 -4.27
N GLY A 368 5.65 -3.77 -4.04
CA GLY A 368 5.38 -2.76 -5.05
C GLY A 368 6.05 -1.42 -4.73
N GLU A 369 6.02 -0.49 -5.68
CA GLU A 369 6.61 0.84 -5.52
C GLU A 369 5.93 1.65 -4.41
N LEU A 370 4.60 1.56 -4.30
CA LEU A 370 3.85 2.25 -3.25
C LEU A 370 4.28 1.77 -1.86
N HIS A 371 4.48 0.47 -1.67
CA HIS A 371 4.94 -0.11 -0.42
C HIS A 371 6.30 0.49 0.02
N LEU A 372 7.28 0.51 -0.88
CA LEU A 372 8.60 1.09 -0.59
C LEU A 372 8.55 2.61 -0.44
N SER A 373 7.70 3.32 -1.20
CA SER A 373 7.55 4.79 -1.07
C SER A 373 6.94 5.20 0.27
N VAL A 374 6.01 4.40 0.80
CA VAL A 374 5.44 4.60 2.14
C VAL A 374 6.51 4.44 3.22
N LEU A 375 7.36 3.40 3.12
CA LEU A 375 8.48 3.22 4.04
C LEU A 375 9.45 4.41 4.01
N ILE A 376 9.81 4.88 2.81
CA ILE A 376 10.69 6.04 2.62
C ILE A 376 10.07 7.29 3.26
N GLU A 377 8.78 7.55 3.04
CA GLU A 377 8.11 8.73 3.58
C GLU A 377 7.97 8.66 5.11
N ASN A 378 7.67 7.49 5.69
CA ASN A 378 7.66 7.29 7.14
C ASN A 378 9.04 7.62 7.75
N MET A 379 10.11 7.05 7.19
CA MET A 379 11.46 7.31 7.66
C MET A 379 11.86 8.79 7.52
N ARG A 380 11.47 9.43 6.42
CA ARG A 380 11.67 10.87 6.19
C ARG A 380 11.02 11.70 7.30
N ARG A 381 9.76 11.44 7.64
CA ARG A 381 9.02 12.14 8.70
C ARG A 381 9.55 11.88 10.10
N GLU A 382 10.12 10.71 10.33
CA GLU A 382 10.82 10.38 11.58
C GLU A 382 12.16 11.11 11.75
N GLY A 383 12.64 11.81 10.72
CA GLY A 383 13.88 12.58 10.75
C GLY A 383 15.11 11.87 10.23
N TYR A 384 14.95 10.78 9.48
CA TYR A 384 16.04 10.08 8.82
C TYR A 384 16.49 10.81 7.56
N GLU A 385 17.79 10.75 7.29
CA GLU A 385 18.41 11.20 6.04
C GLU A 385 19.21 10.04 5.44
N PHE A 386 18.89 9.70 4.19
CA PHE A 386 19.49 8.60 3.46
C PHE A 386 19.33 8.83 1.94
N ALA A 387 19.93 7.97 1.13
CA ALA A 387 19.73 7.96 -0.31
C ALA A 387 19.12 6.63 -0.75
N VAL A 388 18.34 6.65 -1.83
CA VAL A 388 17.78 5.42 -2.42
C VAL A 388 18.14 5.31 -3.90
N SER A 389 18.32 4.07 -4.37
CA SER A 389 18.52 3.76 -5.78
C SER A 389 17.17 3.62 -6.51
N LYS A 390 17.21 3.57 -7.84
CA LYS A 390 16.07 3.14 -8.64
C LYS A 390 15.58 1.76 -8.19
N ALA A 391 14.27 1.56 -8.19
CA ALA A 391 13.66 0.27 -7.95
C ALA A 391 13.98 -0.70 -9.12
N GLU A 392 14.30 -1.94 -8.78
CA GLU A 392 14.56 -3.01 -9.73
C GLU A 392 13.72 -4.24 -9.39
N VAL A 393 13.22 -4.94 -10.39
CA VAL A 393 12.50 -6.19 -10.18
C VAL A 393 13.45 -7.30 -9.74
N ILE A 394 12.94 -8.22 -8.93
CA ILE A 394 13.68 -9.39 -8.48
C ILE A 394 13.52 -10.49 -9.53
N TYR A 395 14.62 -10.87 -10.16
CA TYR A 395 14.64 -11.95 -11.14
C TYR A 395 14.82 -13.31 -10.45
N LYS A 396 14.25 -14.34 -11.05
CA LYS A 396 14.48 -15.75 -10.68
C LYS A 396 15.17 -16.47 -11.83
N GLU A 397 15.65 -17.67 -11.56
CA GLU A 397 16.17 -18.58 -12.58
C GLU A 397 15.34 -19.86 -12.58
N ASP A 398 15.02 -20.37 -13.77
CA ASP A 398 14.38 -21.67 -13.89
C ASP A 398 15.41 -22.81 -13.71
N GLU A 399 14.93 -24.06 -13.73
CA GLU A 399 15.79 -25.25 -13.60
C GLU A 399 16.86 -25.37 -14.71
N ARG A 400 16.74 -24.60 -15.78
CA ARG A 400 17.68 -24.55 -16.92
C ARG A 400 18.59 -23.32 -16.88
N GLY A 401 18.55 -22.53 -15.79
CA GLY A 401 19.33 -21.29 -15.65
C GLY A 401 18.84 -20.13 -16.51
N ARG A 402 17.60 -20.18 -17.03
CA ARG A 402 17.03 -19.06 -17.81
C ARG A 402 16.44 -18.05 -16.84
N LYS A 403 16.69 -16.77 -17.15
CA LYS A 403 16.19 -15.63 -16.36
C LYS A 403 14.66 -15.53 -16.48
N LEU A 404 14.00 -15.52 -15.35
CA LEU A 404 12.57 -15.26 -15.19
C LEU A 404 12.36 -13.89 -14.56
N GLU A 405 11.29 -13.21 -14.97
CA GLU A 405 10.86 -11.93 -14.43
C GLU A 405 9.42 -12.00 -13.92
N PRO A 406 9.07 -11.19 -12.88
CA PRO A 406 7.71 -11.14 -12.38
C PRO A 406 6.79 -10.48 -13.41
N MET A 407 5.62 -11.10 -13.62
CA MET A 407 4.55 -10.60 -14.49
C MET A 407 3.39 -10.07 -13.64
N GLU A 408 2.73 -9.05 -14.14
CA GLU A 408 1.53 -8.49 -13.55
C GLU A 408 0.41 -8.40 -14.59
N ILE A 409 -0.82 -8.59 -14.14
CA ILE A 409 -2.00 -8.23 -14.91
C ILE A 409 -2.34 -6.78 -14.59
N ALA A 410 -2.34 -5.94 -15.61
CA ALA A 410 -2.71 -4.54 -15.50
C ALA A 410 -4.15 -4.35 -16.01
N TYR A 411 -5.04 -3.94 -15.12
CA TYR A 411 -6.41 -3.54 -15.43
C TYR A 411 -6.44 -2.02 -15.59
N VAL A 412 -6.85 -1.56 -16.77
CA VAL A 412 -6.82 -0.14 -17.11
C VAL A 412 -8.22 0.30 -17.55
N ASP A 413 -8.80 1.27 -16.83
CA ASP A 413 -10.04 1.92 -17.23
C ASP A 413 -9.72 3.33 -17.73
N VAL A 414 -10.07 3.63 -18.96
CA VAL A 414 -9.82 4.94 -19.59
C VAL A 414 -10.96 5.34 -20.50
N PRO A 415 -11.26 6.65 -20.63
CA PRO A 415 -12.13 7.15 -21.69
C PRO A 415 -11.67 6.65 -23.07
N ASP A 416 -12.62 6.32 -23.95
CA ASP A 416 -12.35 5.77 -25.28
C ASP A 416 -11.29 6.55 -26.06
N GLU A 417 -11.26 7.88 -25.92
CA GLU A 417 -10.29 8.76 -26.61
C GLU A 417 -8.82 8.49 -26.24
N PHE A 418 -8.54 7.92 -25.05
CA PHE A 418 -7.17 7.62 -24.59
C PHE A 418 -6.80 6.16 -24.76
N SER A 419 -7.74 5.26 -25.10
CA SER A 419 -7.50 3.81 -25.16
C SER A 419 -6.34 3.45 -26.11
N GLY A 420 -6.32 4.01 -27.30
CA GLY A 420 -5.25 3.78 -28.27
C GLY A 420 -3.87 4.24 -27.78
N THR A 421 -3.80 5.38 -27.10
CA THR A 421 -2.55 5.90 -26.53
C THR A 421 -2.03 4.98 -25.42
N VAL A 422 -2.91 4.50 -24.56
CA VAL A 422 -2.56 3.61 -23.45
C VAL A 422 -2.10 2.24 -23.96
N ILE A 423 -2.80 1.68 -24.96
CA ILE A 423 -2.39 0.43 -25.62
C ILE A 423 -0.97 0.56 -26.19
N GLN A 424 -0.67 1.65 -26.87
CA GLN A 424 0.67 1.90 -27.39
C GLN A 424 1.71 1.96 -26.28
N LEU A 425 1.45 2.76 -25.21
CA LEU A 425 2.39 2.94 -24.11
C LEU A 425 2.70 1.65 -23.34
N LEU A 426 1.69 0.79 -23.11
CA LEU A 426 1.89 -0.50 -22.45
C LEU A 426 2.60 -1.49 -23.37
N SER A 427 2.27 -1.52 -24.67
CA SER A 427 2.93 -2.37 -25.65
C SER A 427 4.42 -2.03 -25.85
N GLU A 428 4.80 -0.72 -25.85
CA GLU A 428 6.20 -0.29 -25.85
C GLU A 428 6.98 -0.84 -24.64
N ARG A 429 6.27 -1.12 -23.54
CA ARG A 429 6.80 -1.67 -22.28
C ARG A 429 6.65 -3.19 -22.18
N LYS A 430 6.45 -3.90 -23.31
CA LYS A 430 6.31 -5.35 -23.42
C LYS A 430 5.01 -5.89 -22.81
N GLY A 431 3.98 -5.06 -22.65
CA GLY A 431 2.64 -5.50 -22.29
C GLY A 431 1.93 -6.16 -23.48
N GLU A 432 1.22 -7.23 -23.21
CA GLU A 432 0.39 -7.98 -24.15
C GLU A 432 -1.08 -7.79 -23.77
N LEU A 433 -1.90 -7.33 -24.73
CA LEU A 433 -3.32 -7.10 -24.52
C LEU A 433 -4.06 -8.44 -24.51
N HIS A 434 -4.70 -8.79 -23.40
CA HIS A 434 -5.50 -10.01 -23.25
C HIS A 434 -6.99 -9.76 -23.45
N GLY A 435 -7.48 -8.62 -22.96
CA GLY A 435 -8.90 -8.28 -23.04
C GLY A 435 -9.14 -6.80 -23.29
N MET A 436 -10.25 -6.52 -23.98
CA MET A 436 -10.76 -5.17 -24.17
C MET A 436 -12.29 -5.20 -24.13
N SER A 437 -12.89 -4.46 -23.24
CA SER A 437 -14.35 -4.30 -23.15
C SER A 437 -14.72 -2.82 -23.08
N ARG A 438 -15.88 -2.47 -23.59
CA ARG A 438 -16.44 -1.12 -23.50
C ARG A 438 -17.52 -1.09 -22.45
N ALA A 439 -17.43 -0.15 -21.53
CA ALA A 439 -18.48 0.11 -20.56
C ALA A 439 -19.55 1.04 -21.14
N SER A 440 -20.73 1.03 -20.54
CA SER A 440 -21.90 1.83 -20.98
C SER A 440 -21.68 3.33 -20.83
N ASP A 441 -20.73 3.75 -19.97
CA ASP A 441 -20.39 5.15 -19.70
C ASP A 441 -19.44 5.79 -20.73
N GLY A 442 -19.01 5.04 -21.77
CA GLY A 442 -18.06 5.48 -22.79
C GLY A 442 -16.61 5.33 -22.37
N SER A 443 -16.33 4.54 -21.33
CA SER A 443 -14.99 4.10 -20.96
C SER A 443 -14.63 2.78 -21.63
N THR A 444 -13.32 2.56 -21.82
CA THR A 444 -12.77 1.30 -22.29
C THR A 444 -11.96 0.67 -21.17
N ARG A 445 -12.29 -0.57 -20.82
CA ARG A 445 -11.50 -1.42 -19.93
C ARG A 445 -10.53 -2.26 -20.74
N LEU A 446 -9.25 -2.22 -20.37
CA LEU A 446 -8.17 -2.97 -20.99
C LEU A 446 -7.54 -3.89 -19.94
N GLU A 447 -7.21 -5.10 -20.36
CA GLU A 447 -6.48 -6.07 -19.55
C GLU A 447 -5.18 -6.43 -20.24
N PHE A 448 -4.04 -6.19 -19.57
CA PHE A 448 -2.70 -6.44 -20.08
C PHE A 448 -1.92 -7.37 -19.17
N GLU A 449 -1.27 -8.38 -19.75
CA GLU A 449 -0.16 -9.07 -19.11
C GLU A 449 1.14 -8.32 -19.39
N ILE A 450 1.81 -7.83 -18.36
CA ILE A 450 3.00 -6.98 -18.52
C ILE A 450 4.09 -7.34 -17.51
N PRO A 451 5.40 -7.32 -17.90
CA PRO A 451 6.47 -7.44 -16.92
C PRO A 451 6.38 -6.34 -15.86
N ALA A 452 6.47 -6.70 -14.57
CA ALA A 452 6.39 -5.74 -13.47
C ALA A 452 7.36 -4.55 -13.64
N ARG A 453 8.57 -4.79 -14.20
CA ARG A 453 9.50 -3.71 -14.55
C ARG A 453 8.93 -2.73 -15.58
N GLY A 454 8.00 -3.15 -16.45
CA GLY A 454 7.33 -2.28 -17.41
C GLY A 454 6.42 -1.24 -16.75
N LEU A 455 5.96 -1.51 -15.55
CA LEU A 455 5.10 -0.63 -14.76
C LEU A 455 5.90 0.36 -13.88
N ILE A 456 7.19 0.10 -13.63
CA ILE A 456 8.06 1.01 -12.89
C ILE A 456 8.10 2.37 -13.60
N GLY A 457 7.70 3.44 -12.89
CA GLY A 457 7.61 4.81 -13.40
C GLY A 457 6.53 5.02 -14.47
N PHE A 458 5.63 4.05 -14.71
CA PHE A 458 4.57 4.18 -15.70
C PHE A 458 3.42 5.06 -15.23
N ARG A 459 3.10 5.04 -13.94
CA ARG A 459 1.94 5.72 -13.37
C ARG A 459 1.92 7.22 -13.67
N GLY A 460 3.06 7.89 -13.58
CA GLY A 460 3.19 9.32 -13.89
C GLY A 460 2.90 9.65 -15.37
N ILE A 461 3.42 8.80 -16.27
CA ILE A 461 3.18 8.92 -17.72
C ILE A 461 1.72 8.66 -18.04
N PHE A 462 1.15 7.62 -17.46
CA PHE A 462 -0.25 7.23 -17.62
C PHE A 462 -1.21 8.35 -17.20
N MET A 463 -1.04 8.90 -15.99
CA MET A 463 -1.87 10.00 -15.49
C MET A 463 -1.78 11.25 -16.39
N THR A 464 -0.58 11.56 -16.89
CA THR A 464 -0.41 12.69 -17.81
C THR A 464 -1.10 12.45 -19.16
N SER A 465 -0.96 11.24 -19.72
CA SER A 465 -1.50 10.86 -21.01
C SER A 465 -3.02 10.74 -21.02
N THR A 466 -3.61 10.41 -19.88
CA THR A 466 -5.07 10.30 -19.68
C THR A 466 -5.67 11.55 -19.02
N LYS A 467 -4.91 12.64 -18.90
CA LYS A 467 -5.34 13.89 -18.23
C LYS A 467 -5.88 13.68 -16.80
N GLY A 468 -5.41 12.65 -16.11
CA GLY A 468 -5.83 12.30 -14.75
C GLY A 468 -7.13 11.51 -14.67
N THR A 469 -7.76 11.15 -15.78
CA THR A 469 -9.04 10.42 -15.79
C THR A 469 -8.88 8.89 -15.84
N GLY A 470 -7.68 8.38 -16.15
CA GLY A 470 -7.43 6.96 -16.25
C GLY A 470 -7.22 6.31 -14.88
N ILE A 471 -7.67 5.07 -14.75
CA ILE A 471 -7.47 4.23 -13.58
C ILE A 471 -6.56 3.07 -13.98
N LEU A 472 -5.51 2.82 -13.20
CA LEU A 472 -4.56 1.74 -13.41
C LEU A 472 -4.44 0.92 -12.13
N ASN A 473 -4.78 -0.36 -12.21
CA ASN A 473 -4.61 -1.33 -11.15
C ASN A 473 -3.76 -2.49 -11.67
N THR A 474 -2.93 -3.05 -10.81
CA THR A 474 -2.04 -4.15 -11.16
C THR A 474 -2.11 -5.25 -10.13
N GLU A 475 -2.01 -6.49 -10.58
CA GLU A 475 -1.99 -7.68 -9.73
C GLU A 475 -0.82 -8.57 -10.16
N PHE A 476 -0.02 -9.04 -9.19
CA PHE A 476 1.04 -10.01 -9.48
C PHE A 476 0.42 -11.34 -9.93
N GLU A 477 0.89 -11.88 -11.05
CA GLU A 477 0.42 -13.15 -11.60
C GLU A 477 1.40 -14.29 -11.30
N ASP A 478 2.55 -14.32 -11.95
CA ASP A 478 3.57 -15.35 -11.80
C ASP A 478 4.92 -14.86 -12.37
N TYR A 479 5.89 -15.74 -12.46
CA TYR A 479 7.17 -15.50 -13.10
C TYR A 479 7.20 -16.10 -14.51
N ALA A 480 7.54 -15.28 -15.52
CA ALA A 480 7.67 -15.71 -16.92
C ALA A 480 9.07 -15.42 -17.48
N PRO A 481 9.45 -16.04 -18.62
CA PRO A 481 10.72 -15.77 -19.27
C PRO A 481 10.92 -14.29 -19.61
N TYR A 482 12.12 -13.79 -19.42
CA TYR A 482 12.49 -12.40 -19.68
C TYR A 482 12.12 -11.95 -21.10
N LYS A 483 11.27 -10.90 -21.21
CA LYS A 483 10.72 -10.39 -22.49
C LYS A 483 11.63 -9.37 -23.22
N GLY A 484 12.92 -9.27 -22.86
CA GLY A 484 13.88 -8.34 -23.48
C GLY A 484 13.89 -6.95 -22.85
N ASP A 485 14.74 -6.05 -23.35
CA ASP A 485 14.97 -4.73 -22.74
C ASP A 485 13.79 -3.77 -22.94
N ILE A 486 13.60 -2.89 -21.98
CA ILE A 486 12.60 -1.81 -21.98
C ILE A 486 13.36 -0.48 -21.79
N GLU A 487 13.06 0.50 -22.63
CA GLU A 487 13.55 1.86 -22.45
C GLU A 487 12.63 2.62 -21.47
N TYR A 488 13.16 3.00 -20.31
CA TYR A 488 12.38 3.65 -19.25
C TYR A 488 12.31 5.16 -19.43
N ARG A 489 13.43 5.79 -19.77
CA ARG A 489 13.56 7.24 -19.86
C ARG A 489 14.23 7.65 -21.18
N LYS A 490 13.51 8.42 -22.00
CA LYS A 490 13.99 8.91 -23.30
C LYS A 490 14.79 10.22 -23.18
N GLN A 491 14.80 10.86 -22.00
CA GLN A 491 15.38 12.19 -21.76
C GLN A 491 16.47 12.11 -20.68
N GLY A 492 17.55 12.84 -20.90
CA GLY A 492 18.68 12.92 -19.97
C GLY A 492 18.44 13.87 -18.80
N SER A 493 19.45 14.03 -17.97
CA SER A 493 19.47 14.93 -16.82
C SER A 493 20.24 16.21 -17.09
N LEU A 494 19.77 17.32 -16.53
CA LEU A 494 20.56 18.54 -16.37
C LEU A 494 21.31 18.44 -15.05
N ILE A 495 22.65 18.52 -15.08
CA ILE A 495 23.51 18.24 -13.93
C ILE A 495 24.27 19.51 -13.55
N ALA A 496 24.32 19.84 -12.27
CA ALA A 496 25.13 20.93 -11.76
C ALA A 496 26.64 20.64 -11.94
N PHE A 497 27.35 21.57 -12.53
CA PHE A 497 28.79 21.46 -12.82
C PHE A 497 29.66 21.68 -11.58
N GLU A 498 29.29 22.62 -10.72
CA GLU A 498 30.06 23.00 -9.54
C GLU A 498 29.18 23.20 -8.31
N ALA A 499 29.79 23.26 -7.13
CA ALA A 499 29.12 23.58 -5.90
C ALA A 499 28.94 25.08 -5.71
N GLY A 500 27.76 25.48 -5.20
CA GLY A 500 27.46 26.89 -4.95
C GLY A 500 25.98 27.10 -4.68
N GLU A 501 25.52 28.31 -4.94
CA GLU A 501 24.13 28.72 -4.88
C GLU A 501 23.63 29.06 -6.29
N SER A 502 22.49 28.55 -6.67
CA SER A 502 21.88 28.78 -7.98
C SER A 502 21.47 30.25 -8.12
N VAL A 503 21.82 30.87 -9.24
CA VAL A 503 21.50 32.27 -9.53
C VAL A 503 20.61 32.40 -10.76
N THR A 504 19.77 33.43 -10.79
CA THR A 504 18.81 33.69 -11.88
C THR A 504 19.46 33.63 -13.26
N TYR A 505 20.66 34.19 -13.44
CA TYR A 505 21.36 34.20 -14.73
C TYR A 505 21.79 32.79 -15.17
N GLY A 506 22.32 31.98 -14.26
CA GLY A 506 22.71 30.60 -14.56
C GLY A 506 21.49 29.73 -14.88
N LEU A 507 20.39 29.85 -14.11
CA LEU A 507 19.14 29.14 -14.34
C LEU A 507 18.46 29.57 -15.65
N TYR A 508 18.52 30.85 -16.03
CA TYR A 508 17.98 31.34 -17.30
C TYR A 508 18.60 30.62 -18.50
N SER A 509 19.92 30.44 -18.47
CA SER A 509 20.61 29.68 -19.52
C SER A 509 20.32 28.20 -19.48
N ALA A 510 20.03 27.66 -18.30
CA ALA A 510 19.72 26.24 -18.12
C ALA A 510 18.28 25.87 -18.56
N GLN A 511 17.31 26.75 -18.36
CA GLN A 511 15.91 26.52 -18.77
C GLN A 511 15.72 26.36 -20.28
N GLU A 512 16.64 26.90 -21.12
CA GLU A 512 16.61 26.66 -22.56
C GLU A 512 16.91 25.21 -22.96
N ARG A 513 17.50 24.43 -22.05
CA ARG A 513 17.89 23.02 -22.27
C ARG A 513 16.83 22.04 -21.81
N GLY A 514 15.93 22.47 -20.93
CA GLY A 514 14.89 21.58 -20.41
C GLY A 514 14.15 22.16 -19.21
N THR A 515 13.49 21.29 -18.46
CA THR A 515 12.67 21.65 -17.29
C THR A 515 13.50 21.61 -16.02
N LEU A 516 13.54 22.71 -15.27
CA LEU A 516 14.28 22.81 -14.01
C LEU A 516 13.48 22.26 -12.84
N PHE A 517 14.18 21.67 -11.86
CA PHE A 517 13.62 21.17 -10.59
C PHE A 517 13.93 22.12 -9.42
N ILE A 518 14.84 23.07 -9.62
CA ILE A 518 15.31 24.02 -8.61
C ILE A 518 15.03 25.45 -9.02
N GLY A 519 14.86 26.31 -8.01
CA GLY A 519 14.73 27.75 -8.15
C GLY A 519 16.05 28.52 -7.86
N PRO A 520 16.05 29.86 -7.96
CA PRO A 520 17.19 30.68 -7.55
C PRO A 520 17.36 30.65 -6.02
N GLY A 521 18.63 30.74 -5.57
CA GLY A 521 18.96 30.73 -4.14
C GLY A 521 19.09 29.34 -3.51
N GLU A 522 18.99 28.28 -4.32
CA GLU A 522 19.16 26.92 -3.81
C GLU A 522 20.62 26.46 -3.84
N LYS A 523 21.03 25.73 -2.79
CA LYS A 523 22.37 25.16 -2.72
C LYS A 523 22.49 23.96 -3.63
N VAL A 524 23.50 23.97 -4.48
CA VAL A 524 23.79 22.87 -5.42
C VAL A 524 25.23 22.39 -5.23
N TYR A 525 25.53 21.22 -5.72
CA TYR A 525 26.88 20.65 -5.75
C TYR A 525 27.12 19.90 -7.05
N ALA A 526 28.37 19.68 -7.41
CA ALA A 526 28.75 18.99 -8.64
C ALA A 526 28.15 17.57 -8.66
N GLY A 527 27.47 17.21 -9.75
CA GLY A 527 26.78 15.93 -9.88
C GLY A 527 25.33 15.90 -9.37
N MET A 528 24.82 16.99 -8.77
CA MET A 528 23.40 17.12 -8.44
C MET A 528 22.58 17.31 -9.72
N VAL A 529 21.47 16.58 -9.84
CA VAL A 529 20.52 16.72 -10.94
C VAL A 529 19.58 17.89 -10.63
N ILE A 530 19.59 18.88 -11.47
CA ILE A 530 18.87 20.16 -11.29
C ILE A 530 17.69 20.33 -12.25
N GLY A 531 17.48 19.35 -13.14
CA GLY A 531 16.40 19.38 -14.10
C GLY A 531 16.44 18.21 -15.07
N GLN A 532 15.42 18.14 -15.91
CA GLN A 532 15.26 17.16 -16.99
C GLN A 532 15.68 17.82 -18.31
N ASN A 533 16.60 17.18 -19.04
CA ASN A 533 17.02 17.66 -20.37
C ASN A 533 15.90 17.40 -21.40
N GLY A 534 15.75 18.29 -22.38
CA GLY A 534 14.88 18.07 -23.55
C GLY A 534 15.41 17.02 -24.52
N LYS A 535 16.69 16.59 -24.39
CA LYS A 535 17.36 15.56 -25.21
C LYS A 535 17.70 14.33 -24.38
N ALA A 536 18.06 13.24 -25.05
CA ALA A 536 18.39 11.97 -24.39
C ALA A 536 19.70 11.99 -23.58
N GLU A 537 20.61 12.93 -23.87
CA GLU A 537 21.93 13.00 -23.25
C GLU A 537 21.91 13.82 -21.97
N ASP A 538 22.74 13.43 -21.01
CA ASP A 538 23.01 14.22 -19.81
C ASP A 538 23.88 15.43 -20.14
N ILE A 539 23.56 16.58 -19.57
CA ILE A 539 24.31 17.83 -19.79
C ILE A 539 24.71 18.46 -18.45
N GLU A 540 25.99 18.78 -18.32
CA GLU A 540 26.49 19.52 -17.17
C GLU A 540 26.37 21.03 -17.43
N LEU A 541 25.76 21.75 -16.48
CA LEU A 541 25.48 23.19 -16.58
C LEU A 541 25.95 23.93 -15.34
N ASN A 542 26.53 25.13 -15.54
CA ASN A 542 26.88 25.99 -14.42
C ASN A 542 25.72 26.94 -14.08
N VAL A 543 24.97 26.59 -13.03
CA VAL A 543 23.85 27.40 -12.53
C VAL A 543 24.27 28.43 -11.47
N CYS A 544 25.51 28.38 -11.01
CA CYS A 544 26.09 29.37 -10.07
C CYS A 544 26.71 30.59 -10.78
N LYS A 545 26.74 30.58 -12.12
CA LYS A 545 27.37 31.62 -12.91
C LYS A 545 26.58 32.92 -12.83
N THR A 546 27.23 33.99 -12.32
CA THR A 546 26.69 35.34 -12.31
C THR A 546 26.93 36.08 -13.64
N LYS A 547 26.08 37.04 -13.95
CA LYS A 547 26.29 37.92 -15.12
C LYS A 547 27.54 38.75 -14.90
N HIS A 548 28.51 38.68 -15.81
CA HIS A 548 29.66 39.60 -15.80
C HIS A 548 29.16 41.02 -16.05
N LEU A 549 29.42 41.92 -15.11
CA LEU A 549 29.19 43.36 -15.31
C LEU A 549 30.18 43.86 -16.33
N THR A 550 29.71 44.25 -17.52
CA THR A 550 30.50 44.97 -18.52
C THR A 550 30.19 46.45 -18.40
N ASN A 551 31.22 47.30 -18.47
CA ASN A 551 31.09 48.76 -18.36
C ASN A 551 30.36 49.43 -19.56
N THR A 552 29.89 48.69 -20.53
CA THR A 552 29.11 49.17 -21.68
C THR A 552 27.62 49.05 -21.39
N ARG A 553 26.96 50.15 -21.08
CA ARG A 553 25.51 50.28 -21.00
C ARG A 553 24.92 50.26 -22.42
N THR A 554 24.36 49.18 -22.86
CA THR A 554 23.41 49.11 -23.98
C THR A 554 22.01 49.15 -23.40
N SER A 555 21.17 50.08 -23.89
CA SER A 555 19.80 50.33 -23.42
C SER A 555 18.84 49.13 -23.56
N SER A 556 19.25 48.06 -24.19
CA SER A 556 18.48 46.81 -24.37
C SER A 556 18.86 45.68 -23.39
N SER A 557 19.77 45.92 -22.43
CA SER A 557 20.32 44.86 -21.56
C SER A 557 19.62 44.69 -20.20
N ASP A 558 18.60 45.47 -19.91
CA ASP A 558 17.88 45.47 -18.62
C ASP A 558 16.50 44.80 -18.69
N GLU A 559 16.23 43.95 -19.70
CA GLU A 559 15.06 43.07 -19.62
C GLU A 559 15.20 42.11 -18.44
N ALA A 560 14.18 42.12 -17.57
CA ALA A 560 14.12 41.22 -16.46
C ALA A 560 14.13 39.77 -16.97
N LEU A 561 15.13 38.98 -16.55
CA LEU A 561 15.20 37.55 -16.88
C LEU A 561 14.00 36.82 -16.27
N ARG A 562 13.09 36.35 -17.11
CA ARG A 562 11.94 35.58 -16.67
C ARG A 562 12.32 34.11 -16.57
N LEU A 563 12.23 33.56 -15.37
CA LEU A 563 12.36 32.13 -15.15
C LEU A 563 10.96 31.49 -15.17
N THR A 564 10.85 30.32 -15.81
CA THR A 564 9.72 29.42 -15.66
C THR A 564 9.74 28.85 -14.23
N PRO A 565 8.59 28.73 -13.55
CA PRO A 565 8.55 28.07 -12.25
C PRO A 565 9.17 26.68 -12.32
N PRO A 566 10.02 26.31 -11.36
CA PRO A 566 10.60 24.98 -11.33
C PRO A 566 9.53 23.91 -11.09
N ARG A 567 9.70 22.73 -11.68
CA ARG A 567 8.88 21.55 -11.40
C ARG A 567 9.36 20.90 -10.11
N ILE A 568 8.65 21.14 -9.01
CA ILE A 568 8.93 20.46 -7.73
C ILE A 568 8.40 19.04 -7.84
N LEU A 569 9.28 18.05 -7.67
CA LEU A 569 8.92 16.63 -7.74
C LEU A 569 8.40 16.14 -6.38
N SER A 570 7.29 15.41 -6.38
CA SER A 570 6.90 14.61 -5.22
C SER A 570 7.87 13.44 -5.03
N LEU A 571 7.79 12.72 -3.90
CA LEU A 571 8.62 11.54 -3.66
C LEU A 571 8.46 10.50 -4.77
N GLU A 572 7.22 10.18 -5.14
CA GLU A 572 6.90 9.23 -6.20
C GLU A 572 7.45 9.69 -7.54
N GLN A 573 7.24 10.95 -7.91
CA GLN A 573 7.76 11.52 -9.15
C GLN A 573 9.30 11.51 -9.21
N ALA A 574 9.95 11.70 -8.07
CA ALA A 574 11.41 11.64 -7.98
C ALA A 574 11.92 10.19 -8.11
N LEU A 575 11.23 9.22 -7.49
CA LEU A 575 11.53 7.80 -7.63
C LEU A 575 11.33 7.30 -9.07
N ASP A 576 10.27 7.75 -9.73
CA ASP A 576 10.00 7.46 -11.15
C ASP A 576 11.06 8.06 -12.08
N PHE A 577 11.58 9.24 -11.73
CA PHE A 577 12.52 9.98 -12.56
C PHE A 577 13.93 9.41 -12.53
N ILE A 578 14.43 8.96 -11.37
CA ILE A 578 15.82 8.51 -11.23
C ILE A 578 16.15 7.35 -12.17
N ASP A 579 17.38 7.34 -12.69
CA ASP A 579 17.91 6.26 -13.51
C ASP A 579 18.91 5.38 -12.74
N LYS A 580 19.40 4.31 -13.38
CA LYS A 580 20.32 3.32 -12.77
C LYS A 580 21.60 3.95 -12.21
N ASP A 581 22.09 5.04 -12.82
CA ASP A 581 23.28 5.78 -12.41
C ASP A 581 22.97 6.98 -11.49
N GLU A 582 21.73 7.08 -11.02
CA GLU A 582 21.26 8.16 -10.15
C GLU A 582 20.81 7.65 -8.79
N LEU A 583 20.79 8.53 -7.80
CA LEU A 583 20.26 8.31 -6.47
C LEU A 583 19.33 9.46 -6.09
N LEU A 584 18.31 9.14 -5.31
CA LEU A 584 17.47 10.12 -4.66
C LEU A 584 17.92 10.31 -3.22
N GLU A 585 18.38 11.49 -2.85
CA GLU A 585 18.59 11.88 -1.46
C GLU A 585 17.26 12.22 -0.83
N VAL A 586 16.95 11.54 0.25
CA VAL A 586 15.74 11.74 1.05
C VAL A 586 16.13 12.35 2.38
N THR A 587 15.62 13.54 2.66
CA THR A 587 15.82 14.22 3.94
C THR A 587 14.47 14.68 4.48
N PRO A 588 14.35 15.04 5.77
CA PRO A 588 13.11 15.57 6.33
C PRO A 588 12.58 16.81 5.59
N VAL A 589 13.46 17.59 4.99
CA VAL A 589 13.12 18.88 4.36
C VAL A 589 13.11 18.80 2.84
N SER A 590 14.07 18.10 2.24
CA SER A 590 14.35 18.15 0.80
C SER A 590 14.39 16.77 0.15
N LEU A 591 14.03 16.72 -1.13
CA LEU A 591 14.26 15.60 -2.04
C LEU A 591 15.22 16.09 -3.13
N ARG A 592 16.39 15.49 -3.25
CA ARG A 592 17.42 15.90 -4.22
C ARG A 592 17.89 14.68 -5.02
N ILE A 593 17.92 14.83 -6.33
CA ILE A 593 18.43 13.78 -7.22
C ILE A 593 19.91 14.07 -7.50
N ARG A 594 20.74 13.03 -7.50
CA ARG A 594 22.15 13.14 -7.83
C ARG A 594 22.66 11.96 -8.65
N LYS A 595 23.76 12.14 -9.34
CA LYS A 595 24.49 11.01 -9.91
C LYS A 595 25.15 10.19 -8.80
N LYS A 596 25.26 8.87 -9.00
CA LYS A 596 26.01 7.96 -8.10
C LYS A 596 27.47 8.40 -8.03
N GLU A 597 28.07 8.62 -9.19
CA GLU A 597 29.43 9.17 -9.31
C GLU A 597 29.35 10.69 -9.47
N LEU A 598 29.87 11.44 -8.50
CA LEU A 598 29.81 12.90 -8.51
C LEU A 598 30.90 13.51 -9.39
N ASP A 599 32.04 12.82 -9.59
CA ASP A 599 33.14 13.31 -10.45
C ASP A 599 32.79 13.17 -11.94
N SER A 600 32.72 14.31 -12.64
CA SER A 600 32.43 14.38 -14.07
C SER A 600 33.38 13.54 -14.94
N ARG A 601 34.66 13.47 -14.56
CA ARG A 601 35.68 12.74 -15.32
C ARG A 601 35.48 11.23 -15.18
N LEU A 602 35.10 10.78 -13.99
CA LEU A 602 34.84 9.38 -13.72
C LEU A 602 33.55 8.94 -14.42
N ARG A 603 32.48 9.78 -14.43
CA ARG A 603 31.25 9.49 -15.20
C ARG A 603 31.54 9.32 -16.69
N LYS A 604 32.28 10.25 -17.30
CA LYS A 604 32.66 10.16 -18.72
C LYS A 604 33.48 8.92 -19.05
N ARG A 605 34.34 8.51 -18.13
CA ARG A 605 35.16 7.29 -18.26
C ARG A 605 34.30 6.01 -18.17
N ALA A 606 33.28 6.01 -17.31
CA ALA A 606 32.36 4.88 -17.18
C ALA A 606 31.45 4.73 -18.41
N ALA A 607 31.00 5.85 -19.00
CA ALA A 607 30.18 5.85 -20.21
C ALA A 607 30.92 5.41 -21.48
N MET A 608 32.27 5.41 -21.47
CA MET A 608 33.11 4.94 -22.59
C MET A 608 33.49 3.46 -22.52
N LYS A 609 33.16 2.77 -21.42
CA LYS A 609 33.34 1.32 -21.23
C LYS A 609 32.06 0.57 -21.53
#